data_8eecb3bab6c478b24273c457924f6b54
#
_entry.id   8eecb3bab6c478b24273c457924f6b54
#
_cell.length_a   1.000
_cell.length_b   1.000
_cell.length_c   1.000
_cell.angle_alpha   90.00
_cell.angle_beta   90.00
_cell.angle_gamma   90.00
#
_symmetry.space_group_name_H-M   'P 1'
#
loop_
_entity.id
_entity.type
_entity.pdbx_description
1 polymer ?
#
loop_
_entity_poly.entity_id
_entity_poly.type
_entity_poly.pdbx_seq_one_letter_code
_entity_poly.pdbx_strand_id
1 'polypeptide(L)'
;SQSFTSMPEDDPSTSGAAPRSWLDRLSHALSGEPQNRADLMQELKSAMKKGLLDADTLRMVEGALTVSDKQVADVMVPRARMVMLDADAALADNLQTVIESGHSRFPVHGDSTDEILGILLAKDLLRCLARPGQPCELRKLLRPAQLIPESKRLN
;
A
#
# COMPACT_ATOMS: atom_id res chain seq x y z
N SER A 1 -72.33 -36.04 -44.90
CA SER A 1 -71.21 -36.92 -45.34
C SER A 1 -69.92 -36.51 -44.74
N GLN A 2 -69.44 -37.43 -43.96
CA GLN A 2 -68.03 -37.72 -43.66
C GLN A 2 -67.15 -36.55 -43.07
N SER A 3 -66.97 -36.52 -41.76
CA SER A 3 -65.95 -37.26 -41.02
C SER A 3 -64.51 -37.10 -41.57
N PHE A 4 -63.71 -36.37 -40.91
CA PHE A 4 -62.37 -36.86 -40.67
C PHE A 4 -61.78 -36.20 -39.42
N THR A 5 -61.52 -37.03 -38.47
CA THR A 5 -60.79 -36.85 -37.21
C THR A 5 -59.35 -36.64 -37.52
N SER A 6 -58.69 -35.63 -36.87
CA SER A 6 -57.25 -35.66 -36.66
C SER A 6 -56.94 -35.19 -35.25
N MET A 7 -56.30 -36.06 -34.54
CA MET A 7 -55.75 -35.91 -33.20
C MET A 7 -54.77 -34.77 -33.11
N PRO A 8 -54.64 -34.09 -31.98
CA PRO A 8 -53.48 -33.25 -31.68
C PRO A 8 -52.35 -34.12 -31.13
N GLU A 9 -51.16 -33.93 -31.71
CA GLU A 9 -49.92 -34.47 -31.19
C GLU A 9 -49.56 -33.73 -29.93
N ASP A 10 -49.31 -34.49 -28.88
CA ASP A 10 -48.72 -34.08 -27.65
C ASP A 10 -47.25 -33.71 -27.89
N ASP A 11 -46.90 -32.45 -27.66
CA ASP A 11 -45.53 -31.98 -27.62
C ASP A 11 -45.11 -31.80 -26.14
N PRO A 12 -44.27 -32.68 -25.59
CA PRO A 12 -43.75 -32.53 -24.23
C PRO A 12 -42.44 -31.79 -24.24
N SER A 13 -42.47 -30.47 -24.37
CA SER A 13 -41.28 -29.65 -24.10
C SER A 13 -41.42 -28.84 -22.81
N THR A 14 -41.52 -29.55 -21.71
CA THR A 14 -41.18 -28.99 -20.39
C THR A 14 -39.69 -29.08 -20.21
N SER A 15 -38.95 -28.05 -20.65
CA SER A 15 -37.59 -27.85 -20.21
C SER A 15 -37.62 -27.39 -18.76
N GLY A 16 -37.71 -28.32 -17.85
CA GLY A 16 -37.43 -28.11 -16.44
C GLY A 16 -35.97 -27.68 -16.30
N ALA A 17 -35.78 -26.46 -15.88
CA ALA A 17 -34.48 -26.03 -15.38
C ALA A 17 -34.10 -26.96 -14.22
N ALA A 18 -33.20 -27.88 -14.48
CA ALA A 18 -32.66 -28.77 -13.45
C ALA A 18 -32.15 -27.94 -12.31
N PRO A 19 -32.50 -28.25 -11.04
CA PRO A 19 -31.91 -27.57 -9.91
C PRO A 19 -30.41 -27.78 -10.00
N ARG A 20 -29.64 -26.65 -10.03
CA ARG A 20 -28.17 -26.69 -10.03
C ARG A 20 -27.74 -27.64 -8.95
N SER A 21 -27.24 -28.77 -9.36
CA SER A 21 -27.05 -29.99 -8.59
C SER A 21 -26.16 -29.65 -7.38
N TRP A 22 -26.49 -30.22 -6.21
CA TRP A 22 -25.60 -30.26 -5.07
C TRP A 22 -24.18 -30.74 -5.46
N LEU A 23 -24.06 -31.47 -6.57
CA LEU A 23 -22.81 -31.89 -7.20
C LEU A 23 -22.01 -30.70 -7.74
N ASP A 24 -22.65 -29.64 -8.28
CA ASP A 24 -21.93 -28.41 -8.68
C ASP A 24 -21.43 -27.66 -7.48
N ARG A 25 -22.16 -27.66 -6.37
CA ARG A 25 -21.68 -27.08 -5.11
C ARG A 25 -20.55 -27.90 -4.49
N LEU A 26 -20.59 -29.23 -4.62
CA LEU A 26 -19.51 -30.12 -4.21
C LEU A 26 -18.31 -30.01 -5.12
N SER A 27 -18.49 -29.85 -6.42
CA SER A 27 -17.37 -29.64 -7.35
C SER A 27 -16.68 -28.31 -7.12
N HIS A 28 -17.44 -27.23 -6.84
CA HIS A 28 -16.87 -25.95 -6.42
C HIS A 28 -16.20 -26.00 -5.05
N ALA A 29 -16.74 -26.77 -4.11
CA ALA A 29 -16.11 -26.98 -2.81
C ALA A 29 -14.86 -27.86 -2.87
N LEU A 30 -14.78 -28.75 -3.86
CA LEU A 30 -13.65 -29.62 -4.12
C LEU A 30 -12.65 -29.05 -5.14
N SER A 31 -13.03 -28.01 -5.88
CA SER A 31 -12.16 -27.32 -6.85
C SER A 31 -11.20 -26.32 -6.24
N GLY A 32 -11.13 -26.26 -4.90
CA GLY A 32 -10.04 -25.57 -4.21
C GLY A 32 -9.95 -24.05 -4.47
N GLU A 33 -11.09 -23.39 -4.76
CA GLU A 33 -11.06 -21.92 -4.79
C GLU A 33 -10.65 -21.38 -3.42
N PRO A 34 -9.62 -20.53 -3.35
CA PRO A 34 -9.12 -19.98 -2.08
C PRO A 34 -10.23 -19.20 -1.39
N GLN A 35 -10.65 -19.67 -0.23
CA GLN A 35 -11.70 -19.03 0.56
C GLN A 35 -11.16 -17.99 1.55
N ASN A 36 -9.87 -18.02 1.77
CA ASN A 36 -9.18 -17.10 2.66
C ASN A 36 -7.76 -16.83 2.14
N ARG A 37 -7.07 -15.89 2.79
CA ARG A 37 -5.71 -15.50 2.41
C ARG A 37 -4.70 -16.66 2.53
N ALA A 38 -4.87 -17.54 3.51
CA ALA A 38 -3.97 -18.68 3.69
C ALA A 38 -4.08 -19.69 2.54
N ASP A 39 -5.31 -19.95 2.07
CA ASP A 39 -5.56 -20.81 0.92
C ASP A 39 -4.97 -20.19 -0.35
N LEU A 40 -5.17 -18.89 -0.56
CA LEU A 40 -4.58 -18.16 -1.68
C LEU A 40 -3.06 -18.26 -1.69
N MET A 41 -2.43 -18.10 -0.52
CA MET A 41 -0.98 -18.25 -0.40
C MET A 41 -0.49 -19.66 -0.69
N GLN A 42 -1.25 -20.67 -0.31
CA GLN A 42 -0.93 -22.07 -0.61
C GLN A 42 -1.01 -22.35 -2.11
N GLU A 43 -2.00 -21.81 -2.80
CA GLU A 43 -2.13 -21.93 -4.26
C GLU A 43 -0.98 -21.21 -4.98
N LEU A 44 -0.63 -19.99 -4.57
CA LEU A 44 0.52 -19.26 -5.13
C LEU A 44 1.83 -20.06 -4.95
N LYS A 45 2.06 -20.67 -3.78
CA LYS A 45 3.20 -21.53 -3.54
C LYS A 45 3.17 -22.81 -4.42
N SER A 46 1.98 -23.35 -4.67
CA SER A 46 1.82 -24.47 -5.59
C SER A 46 2.12 -24.07 -7.04
N ALA A 47 1.65 -22.89 -7.46
CA ALA A 47 1.96 -22.34 -8.78
C ALA A 47 3.47 -22.12 -8.97
N MET A 48 4.17 -21.63 -7.94
CA MET A 48 5.63 -21.50 -7.96
C MET A 48 6.31 -22.86 -8.15
N LYS A 49 5.89 -23.89 -7.40
CA LYS A 49 6.45 -25.24 -7.55
C LYS A 49 6.23 -25.85 -8.94
N LYS A 50 5.16 -25.47 -9.62
CA LYS A 50 4.84 -25.88 -11.00
C LYS A 50 5.56 -25.04 -12.06
N GLY A 51 6.38 -24.06 -11.67
CA GLY A 51 7.10 -23.18 -12.59
C GLY A 51 6.23 -22.11 -13.27
N LEU A 52 4.99 -21.91 -12.83
CA LEU A 52 4.07 -20.87 -13.34
C LEU A 52 4.36 -19.49 -12.73
N LEU A 53 5.07 -19.47 -11.63
CA LEU A 53 5.43 -18.26 -10.89
C LEU A 53 6.86 -18.42 -10.37
N ASP A 54 7.70 -17.40 -10.51
CA ASP A 54 9.02 -17.40 -9.92
C ASP A 54 9.00 -16.99 -8.44
N ALA A 55 10.10 -17.28 -7.72
CA ALA A 55 10.21 -17.00 -6.29
C ALA A 55 10.19 -15.50 -5.97
N ASP A 56 10.67 -14.65 -6.87
CA ASP A 56 10.70 -13.19 -6.67
C ASP A 56 9.31 -12.61 -6.79
N THR A 57 8.56 -13.03 -7.78
CA THR A 57 7.16 -12.65 -7.95
C THR A 57 6.30 -13.12 -6.77
N LEU A 58 6.52 -14.35 -6.27
CA LEU A 58 5.81 -14.82 -5.08
C LEU A 58 6.09 -13.92 -3.87
N ARG A 59 7.37 -13.55 -3.63
CA ARG A 59 7.73 -12.63 -2.55
C ARG A 59 7.08 -11.27 -2.67
N MET A 60 6.97 -10.72 -3.91
CA MET A 60 6.27 -9.45 -4.14
C MET A 60 4.80 -9.55 -3.79
N VAL A 61 4.12 -10.63 -4.18
CA VAL A 61 2.71 -10.87 -3.85
C VAL A 61 2.51 -11.03 -2.35
N GLU A 62 3.36 -11.83 -1.68
CA GLU A 62 3.34 -11.97 -0.21
C GLU A 62 3.51 -10.61 0.48
N GLY A 63 4.47 -9.80 0.00
CA GLY A 63 4.69 -8.44 0.50
C GLY A 63 3.47 -7.55 0.33
N ALA A 64 2.86 -7.54 -0.85
CA ALA A 64 1.67 -6.74 -1.14
C ALA A 64 0.48 -7.12 -0.25
N LEU A 65 0.26 -8.41 -0.06
CA LEU A 65 -0.79 -8.91 0.83
C LEU A 65 -0.54 -8.52 2.29
N THR A 66 0.72 -8.53 2.72
CA THR A 66 1.10 -8.19 4.10
C THR A 66 0.97 -6.69 4.38
N VAL A 67 1.28 -5.84 3.39
CA VAL A 67 1.22 -4.38 3.55
C VAL A 67 -0.19 -3.91 3.93
N SER A 68 -1.23 -4.51 3.39
CA SER A 68 -2.61 -4.11 3.70
C SER A 68 -3.00 -4.31 5.18
N ASP A 69 -2.27 -5.13 5.91
CA ASP A 69 -2.52 -5.37 7.34
C ASP A 69 -1.67 -4.49 8.25
N LYS A 70 -0.62 -3.85 7.69
CA LYS A 70 0.29 -3.01 8.46
C LYS A 70 -0.29 -1.63 8.73
N GLN A 71 0.12 -1.07 9.85
CA GLN A 71 -0.13 0.30 10.24
C GLN A 71 1.13 1.17 10.03
N VAL A 72 0.96 2.47 10.06
CA VAL A 72 2.08 3.42 9.99
C VAL A 72 3.09 3.14 11.10
N ALA A 73 2.64 2.81 12.31
CA ALA A 73 3.49 2.42 13.44
C ALA A 73 4.48 1.29 13.12
N ASP A 74 4.09 0.33 12.26
CA ASP A 74 4.92 -0.83 11.92
C ASP A 74 6.11 -0.50 11.02
N VAL A 75 6.07 0.65 10.33
CA VAL A 75 7.07 1.04 9.33
C VAL A 75 7.69 2.41 9.56
N MET A 76 7.13 3.22 10.46
CA MET A 76 7.64 4.56 10.76
C MET A 76 9.00 4.51 11.47
N VAL A 77 9.78 5.57 11.31
CA VAL A 77 10.90 5.84 12.19
C VAL A 77 10.38 6.52 13.44
N PRO A 78 10.54 5.93 14.64
CA PRO A 78 10.13 6.56 15.88
C PRO A 78 10.79 7.93 16.07
N ARG A 79 10.07 8.87 16.66
CA ARG A 79 10.56 10.26 16.87
C ARG A 79 11.94 10.32 17.50
N ALA A 80 12.21 9.50 18.50
CA ALA A 80 13.50 9.45 19.19
C ALA A 80 14.69 9.08 18.29
N ARG A 81 14.43 8.52 17.10
CA ARG A 81 15.45 8.17 16.10
C ARG A 81 15.43 9.07 14.87
N MET A 82 14.53 10.04 14.82
CA MET A 82 14.45 10.95 13.68
C MET A 82 15.59 11.96 13.75
N VAL A 83 16.27 12.18 12.63
CA VAL A 83 17.18 13.30 12.46
C VAL A 83 16.35 14.52 12.08
N MET A 84 16.33 15.51 12.94
CA MET A 84 15.57 16.75 12.77
C MET A 84 16.53 17.95 12.76
N LEU A 85 16.08 19.06 12.20
CA LEU A 85 16.80 20.33 12.19
C LEU A 85 16.06 21.34 13.07
N ASP A 86 16.83 22.20 13.71
CA ASP A 86 16.28 23.30 14.50
C ASP A 86 16.17 24.54 13.59
N ALA A 87 14.98 25.14 13.56
CA ALA A 87 14.69 26.33 12.74
C ALA A 87 15.53 27.55 13.15
N ASP A 88 15.90 27.63 14.41
CA ASP A 88 16.57 28.79 15.02
C ASP A 88 18.08 28.56 15.24
N ALA A 89 18.59 27.36 14.98
CA ALA A 89 20.02 27.05 15.01
C ALA A 89 20.77 27.72 13.84
N ALA A 90 22.07 27.87 14.03
CA ALA A 90 22.93 28.42 12.97
C ALA A 90 22.88 27.52 11.71
N LEU A 91 22.89 28.15 10.54
CA LEU A 91 22.91 27.44 9.27
C LEU A 91 24.04 26.40 9.18
N ALA A 92 25.21 26.72 9.75
CA ALA A 92 26.36 25.82 9.75
C ALA A 92 26.08 24.50 10.49
N ASP A 93 25.40 24.57 11.65
CA ASP A 93 25.08 23.42 12.48
C ASP A 93 24.05 22.50 11.76
N ASN A 94 23.03 23.13 11.17
CA ASN A 94 22.04 22.41 10.35
C ASN A 94 22.69 21.76 9.11
N LEU A 95 23.62 22.45 8.45
CA LEU A 95 24.36 21.90 7.31
C LEU A 95 25.23 20.71 7.73
N GLN A 96 25.90 20.79 8.87
CA GLN A 96 26.68 19.66 9.38
C GLN A 96 25.79 18.43 9.60
N THR A 97 24.66 18.62 10.27
CA THR A 97 23.66 17.54 10.49
C THR A 97 23.19 16.92 9.17
N VAL A 98 22.92 17.74 8.15
CA VAL A 98 22.49 17.27 6.83
C VAL A 98 23.58 16.44 6.15
N ILE A 99 24.82 16.90 6.20
CA ILE A 99 25.97 16.22 5.58
C ILE A 99 26.25 14.89 6.27
N GLU A 100 26.29 14.88 7.60
CA GLU A 100 26.63 13.69 8.39
C GLU A 100 25.55 12.60 8.27
N SER A 101 24.27 12.99 8.25
CA SER A 101 23.17 12.03 8.15
C SER A 101 22.93 11.50 6.75
N GLY A 102 23.27 12.25 5.71
CA GLY A 102 23.07 11.90 4.31
C GLY A 102 21.61 11.82 3.87
N HIS A 103 20.67 12.29 4.69
CA HIS A 103 19.26 12.29 4.34
C HIS A 103 18.89 13.43 3.38
N SER A 104 17.83 13.25 2.62
CA SER A 104 17.34 14.22 1.65
C SER A 104 16.21 15.10 2.18
N ARG A 105 15.54 14.70 3.25
CA ARG A 105 14.37 15.37 3.83
C ARG A 105 14.47 15.36 5.34
N PHE A 106 14.26 16.53 5.93
CA PHE A 106 14.39 16.73 7.36
C PHE A 106 13.13 17.38 7.91
N PRO A 107 12.52 16.80 8.95
CA PRO A 107 11.60 17.54 9.77
C PRO A 107 12.34 18.70 10.45
N VAL A 108 11.72 19.87 10.48
CA VAL A 108 12.26 21.05 11.15
C VAL A 108 11.35 21.38 12.31
N HIS A 109 11.92 21.49 13.50
CA HIS A 109 11.21 21.87 14.71
C HIS A 109 11.46 23.32 15.09
N GLY A 110 10.55 23.89 15.89
CA GLY A 110 10.70 25.17 16.55
C GLY A 110 11.34 25.01 17.94
N ASP A 111 10.77 25.72 18.92
CA ASP A 111 11.26 25.73 20.30
C ASP A 111 11.26 24.35 20.96
N SER A 112 10.39 23.47 20.52
CA SER A 112 10.30 22.09 20.99
C SER A 112 10.41 21.10 19.85
N THR A 113 11.08 19.97 20.08
CA THR A 113 11.12 18.85 19.14
C THR A 113 9.75 18.25 18.82
N ASP A 114 8.74 18.58 19.63
CA ASP A 114 7.34 18.18 19.38
C ASP A 114 6.63 19.12 18.41
N GLU A 115 7.12 20.33 18.23
CA GLU A 115 6.57 21.32 17.33
C GLU A 115 7.22 21.22 15.94
N ILE A 116 6.65 20.42 15.05
CA ILE A 116 7.15 20.32 13.68
C ILE A 116 6.58 21.46 12.83
N LEU A 117 7.44 22.36 12.42
CA LEU A 117 7.12 23.52 11.57
C LEU A 117 6.94 23.14 10.10
N GLY A 118 7.62 22.09 9.65
CA GLY A 118 7.55 21.64 8.26
C GLY A 118 8.68 20.68 7.90
N ILE A 119 8.81 20.44 6.60
CA ILE A 119 9.86 19.58 6.03
C ILE A 119 10.79 20.40 5.16
N LEU A 120 12.09 20.34 5.45
CA LEU A 120 13.14 20.91 4.63
C LEU A 120 13.70 19.86 3.67
N LEU A 121 13.91 20.23 2.42
CA LEU A 121 14.69 19.41 1.50
C LEU A 121 16.16 19.86 1.56
N ALA A 122 17.08 18.93 1.74
CA ALA A 122 18.53 19.21 1.79
C ALA A 122 19.00 20.06 0.60
N LYS A 123 18.50 19.81 -0.60
CA LYS A 123 18.82 20.59 -1.81
C LYS A 123 18.42 22.07 -1.73
N ASP A 124 17.40 22.40 -0.94
CA ASP A 124 16.94 23.80 -0.84
C ASP A 124 17.91 24.66 -0.02
N LEU A 125 18.75 24.02 0.82
CA LEU A 125 19.87 24.72 1.51
C LEU A 125 20.93 25.24 0.52
N LEU A 126 21.07 24.62 -0.65
CA LEU A 126 21.98 25.09 -1.68
C LEU A 126 21.65 26.52 -2.13
N ARG A 127 20.38 26.93 -2.05
CA ARG A 127 19.95 28.30 -2.36
C ARG A 127 20.49 29.32 -1.37
N CYS A 128 20.64 28.92 -0.10
CA CYS A 128 21.24 29.74 0.92
C CYS A 128 22.74 29.90 0.69
N LEU A 129 23.42 28.80 0.34
CA LEU A 129 24.84 28.80 0.07
C LEU A 129 25.21 29.58 -1.21
N ALA A 130 24.32 29.58 -2.21
CA ALA A 130 24.53 30.29 -3.48
C ALA A 130 24.42 31.82 -3.33
N ARG A 131 24.01 32.34 -2.17
CA ARG A 131 23.84 33.77 -1.91
C ARG A 131 24.61 34.19 -0.66
N PRO A 132 25.94 34.22 -0.71
CA PRO A 132 26.76 34.62 0.44
C PRO A 132 26.42 36.06 0.85
N GLY A 133 26.29 36.29 2.16
CA GLY A 133 25.93 37.58 2.73
C GLY A 133 24.44 37.87 2.85
N GLN A 134 23.55 37.01 2.36
CA GLN A 134 22.12 37.08 2.65
C GLN A 134 21.74 36.12 3.78
N PRO A 135 20.90 36.54 4.73
CA PRO A 135 20.41 35.63 5.76
C PRO A 135 19.59 34.50 5.14
N CYS A 136 19.93 33.27 5.53
CA CYS A 136 19.15 32.10 5.15
C CYS A 136 17.99 31.93 6.12
N GLU A 137 16.79 32.28 5.69
CA GLU A 137 15.59 32.07 6.49
C GLU A 137 15.02 30.67 6.23
N LEU A 138 15.43 29.68 7.04
CA LEU A 138 14.99 28.30 6.93
C LEU A 138 13.46 28.17 6.88
N ARG A 139 12.74 28.92 7.68
CA ARG A 139 11.27 28.91 7.77
C ARG A 139 10.59 29.17 6.42
N LYS A 140 11.21 29.97 5.53
CA LYS A 140 10.69 30.24 4.18
C LYS A 140 10.90 29.10 3.17
N LEU A 141 11.78 28.17 3.49
CA LEU A 141 12.09 27.02 2.66
C LEU A 141 11.26 25.79 3.03
N LEU A 142 10.52 25.83 4.13
CA LEU A 142 9.77 24.69 4.64
C LEU A 142 8.56 24.39 3.77
N ARG A 143 8.32 23.11 3.60
CA ARG A 143 7.10 22.57 3.01
C ARG A 143 6.18 22.08 4.12
N PRO A 144 4.86 22.15 3.94
CA PRO A 144 3.93 21.65 4.92
C PRO A 144 4.21 20.19 5.29
N ALA A 145 4.26 19.88 6.57
CA ALA A 145 4.31 18.51 7.05
C ALA A 145 2.90 17.92 7.05
N GLN A 146 2.76 16.75 6.45
CA GLN A 146 1.52 15.99 6.53
C GLN A 146 1.57 15.09 7.76
N LEU A 147 0.69 15.34 8.73
CA LEU A 147 0.58 14.53 9.92
C LEU A 147 -0.36 13.35 9.67
N ILE A 148 0.09 12.16 9.98
CA ILE A 148 -0.66 10.92 9.81
C ILE A 148 -0.67 10.18 11.15
N PRO A 149 -1.85 9.72 11.64
CA PRO A 149 -1.90 8.90 12.84
C PRO A 149 -1.10 7.60 12.66
N GLU A 150 -0.36 7.20 13.69
CA GLU A 150 0.41 5.95 13.68
C GLU A 150 -0.45 4.69 13.52
N SER A 151 -1.72 4.76 13.96
CA SER A 151 -2.71 3.69 13.82
C SER A 151 -3.31 3.57 12.43
N LYS A 152 -3.02 4.50 11.51
CA LYS A 152 -3.53 4.43 10.14
C LYS A 152 -2.95 3.23 9.41
N ARG A 153 -3.80 2.46 8.70
CA ARG A 153 -3.35 1.40 7.80
C ARG A 153 -2.61 1.94 6.59
N LEU A 154 -1.72 1.13 6.02
CA LEU A 154 -0.88 1.49 4.86
C LEU A 154 -1.58 1.30 3.49
N ASN A 155 -2.89 1.10 3.48
CA ASN A 155 -3.71 0.98 2.26
C ASN A 155 -4.34 2.30 1.86
#